data_b07ea0bf2dddd8509aca5a450de1ef39
#
_entry.id   b07ea0bf2dddd8509aca5a450de1ef39
#
_cell.length_a   1.000
_cell.length_b   1.000
_cell.length_c   1.000
_cell.angle_alpha   90.00
_cell.angle_beta   90.00
_cell.angle_gamma   90.00
#
_symmetry.space_group_name_H-M   'P 1'
#
loop_
_entity.id
_entity.type
_entity.pdbx_description
1 polymer ?
#
loop_
_entity_poly.entity_id
_entity_poly.type
_entity_poly.pdbx_seq_one_letter_code
_entity_poly.pdbx_strand_id
1 'polypeptide(L)'
;LVLPLTVDLRTFPFPPGLLPGGRAKRLKTHEVTPHAASVREYAPGDSLNRIHWPTSVRKDHLMVKEFEQDPRADVWIFVDAQAGTHFSLEKANHPTQIDQFWLWQHKSERILPKDSFEYAVSSAASVAKYFLMRGQSLGFCSEGQFLVVHSAERGERQLSKILETLALLRCQGKMGLDAVVLGQLDHLPRGSTVILISAATDTSVVTA
;
A
#
# COMPACT_ATOMS: atom_id res chain seq x y z
N LEU A 1 -21.72 1.89 6.70
CA LEU A 1 -20.41 2.39 6.27
C LEU A 1 -20.44 2.49 4.74
N VAL A 2 -20.12 3.65 4.17
CA VAL A 2 -19.99 3.84 2.73
C VAL A 2 -18.51 3.79 2.41
N LEU A 3 -18.09 2.83 1.59
CA LEU A 3 -16.70 2.70 1.17
C LEU A 3 -16.36 3.76 0.12
N PRO A 4 -15.09 4.22 0.06
CA PRO A 4 -14.65 5.19 -0.92
C PRO A 4 -14.82 4.68 -2.35
N LEU A 5 -15.04 5.61 -3.27
CA LEU A 5 -15.08 5.30 -4.69
C LEU A 5 -13.70 4.82 -5.15
N THR A 6 -13.65 3.67 -5.83
CA THR A 6 -12.42 3.17 -6.45
C THR A 6 -12.51 3.19 -7.96
N VAL A 7 -11.45 3.64 -8.61
CA VAL A 7 -11.28 3.60 -10.07
C VAL A 7 -10.31 2.48 -10.43
N ASP A 8 -10.62 1.71 -11.47
CA ASP A 8 -9.71 0.66 -11.93
C ASP A 8 -8.55 1.27 -12.74
N LEU A 9 -7.36 1.24 -12.14
CA LEU A 9 -6.14 1.73 -12.77
C LEU A 9 -5.60 0.66 -13.74
N ARG A 10 -5.43 1.01 -15.01
CA ARG A 10 -4.84 0.12 -16.03
C ARG A 10 -3.33 0.00 -15.84
N THR A 11 -2.67 1.10 -15.61
CA THR A 11 -1.22 1.19 -15.39
C THR A 11 -0.94 2.21 -14.30
N PHE A 12 0.12 1.99 -13.54
CA PHE A 12 0.67 2.96 -12.60
C PHE A 12 2.07 3.35 -13.08
N PRO A 13 2.34 4.62 -13.36
CA PRO A 13 3.65 5.04 -13.85
C PRO A 13 4.68 4.93 -12.71
N PHE A 14 5.59 3.98 -12.84
CA PHE A 14 6.79 3.96 -11.99
C PHE A 14 7.89 4.76 -12.68
N PRO A 15 8.66 5.58 -11.95
CA PRO A 15 9.87 6.16 -12.49
C PRO A 15 10.81 5.06 -12.99
N PRO A 16 11.48 5.24 -14.13
CA PRO A 16 12.44 4.26 -14.64
C PRO A 16 13.55 4.05 -13.60
N GLY A 17 13.72 2.81 -13.14
CA GLY A 17 14.67 2.42 -12.08
C GLY A 17 14.02 2.03 -10.74
N LEU A 18 12.76 2.35 -10.53
CA LEU A 18 11.94 1.97 -9.38
C LEU A 18 10.91 0.89 -9.75
N LEU A 19 11.34 -0.14 -10.48
CA LEU A 19 10.55 -1.36 -10.53
C LEU A 19 10.47 -1.90 -9.09
N PRO A 20 9.28 -2.32 -8.62
CA PRO A 20 9.16 -3.08 -7.38
C PRO A 20 10.03 -4.33 -7.53
N GLY A 21 11.17 -4.36 -6.87
CA GLY A 21 12.26 -5.32 -7.11
C GLY A 21 13.55 -4.67 -7.59
N GLY A 22 13.69 -3.32 -7.56
CA GLY A 22 14.97 -2.64 -7.80
C GLY A 22 16.04 -3.28 -6.95
N ARG A 23 17.20 -3.59 -7.56
CA ARG A 23 18.39 -4.29 -7.03
C ARG A 23 18.52 -4.29 -5.50
N ALA A 24 17.51 -4.79 -4.79
CA ALA A 24 17.61 -5.11 -3.39
C ALA A 24 18.68 -6.19 -3.30
N LYS A 25 19.79 -5.84 -2.67
CA LYS A 25 20.85 -6.77 -2.32
C LYS A 25 20.15 -7.98 -1.69
N ARG A 26 20.25 -9.14 -2.34
CA ARG A 26 19.62 -10.40 -1.91
C ARG A 26 19.92 -10.62 -0.43
N LEU A 27 18.99 -10.24 0.41
CA LEU A 27 19.07 -10.52 1.84
C LEU A 27 18.49 -11.92 2.04
N LYS A 28 19.34 -12.84 2.46
CA LYS A 28 18.92 -14.19 2.85
C LYS A 28 18.05 -14.09 4.08
N THR A 29 16.76 -14.29 3.94
CA THR A 29 15.81 -14.30 5.05
C THR A 29 15.21 -15.70 5.24
N HIS A 30 14.86 -16.02 6.49
CA HIS A 30 14.35 -17.33 6.87
C HIS A 30 12.86 -17.55 6.55
N GLU A 31 12.17 -16.62 5.94
CA GLU A 31 10.76 -16.77 5.57
C GLU A 31 10.59 -17.49 4.24
N VAL A 32 9.71 -18.46 4.23
CA VAL A 32 9.57 -19.51 3.19
C VAL A 32 8.65 -19.02 2.09
N THR A 33 9.18 -18.77 0.90
CA THR A 33 8.39 -18.76 -0.32
C THR A 33 8.26 -20.19 -0.89
N PRO A 34 7.14 -20.57 -1.53
CA PRO A 34 6.92 -21.96 -1.98
C PRO A 34 7.85 -22.41 -3.11
N HIS A 35 8.62 -21.51 -3.72
CA HIS A 35 9.54 -21.83 -4.80
C HIS A 35 10.98 -21.82 -4.33
N ALA A 36 11.61 -23.01 -4.35
CA ALA A 36 13.05 -23.12 -4.10
C ALA A 36 13.81 -22.55 -5.30
N ALA A 37 14.55 -21.46 -5.09
CA ALA A 37 15.32 -20.79 -6.15
C ALA A 37 16.65 -21.47 -6.42
N SER A 38 17.27 -22.06 -5.41
CA SER A 38 18.53 -22.79 -5.53
C SER A 38 18.68 -23.88 -4.47
N VAL A 39 19.70 -24.71 -4.65
CA VAL A 39 20.06 -25.77 -3.71
C VAL A 39 21.54 -25.60 -3.38
N ARG A 40 21.87 -25.42 -2.09
CA ARG A 40 23.24 -25.34 -1.60
C ARG A 40 23.61 -26.53 -0.71
N GLU A 41 24.87 -26.68 -0.40
CA GLU A 41 25.32 -27.67 0.58
C GLU A 41 24.81 -27.34 1.99
N TYR A 42 24.51 -28.38 2.72
CA TYR A 42 24.08 -28.29 4.13
C TYR A 42 25.21 -27.72 4.99
N ALA A 43 24.86 -26.79 5.84
CA ALA A 43 25.75 -26.28 6.88
C ALA A 43 25.18 -26.59 8.27
N PRO A 44 26.03 -26.85 9.28
CA PRO A 44 25.55 -27.03 10.64
C PRO A 44 24.67 -25.86 11.11
N GLY A 45 23.46 -26.19 11.55
CA GLY A 45 22.44 -25.19 11.93
C GLY A 45 21.29 -25.05 10.94
N ASP A 46 21.41 -25.64 9.75
CA ASP A 46 20.29 -25.66 8.80
C ASP A 46 19.17 -26.62 9.27
N SER A 47 17.96 -26.25 9.02
CA SER A 47 16.78 -27.02 9.38
C SER A 47 16.63 -28.27 8.49
N LEU A 48 16.54 -29.44 9.09
CA LEU A 48 16.46 -30.75 8.39
C LEU A 48 15.25 -30.90 7.46
N ASN A 49 14.15 -30.16 7.73
CA ASN A 49 12.97 -30.16 6.89
C ASN A 49 13.18 -29.45 5.54
N ARG A 50 14.30 -28.73 5.38
CA ARG A 50 14.69 -28.06 4.13
C ARG A 50 15.60 -28.89 3.25
N ILE A 51 15.96 -30.11 3.63
CA ILE A 51 16.81 -30.97 2.82
C ILE A 51 16.09 -31.33 1.52
N HIS A 52 16.81 -31.14 0.40
CA HIS A 52 16.36 -31.55 -0.92
C HIS A 52 16.85 -32.93 -1.22
N TRP A 53 16.13 -33.95 -0.76
CA TRP A 53 16.51 -35.37 -0.85
C TRP A 53 16.91 -35.84 -2.27
N PRO A 54 16.17 -35.49 -3.36
CA PRO A 54 16.54 -35.95 -4.70
C PRO A 54 17.92 -35.46 -5.16
N THR A 55 18.31 -34.22 -4.81
CA THR A 55 19.63 -33.69 -5.16
C THR A 55 20.71 -34.23 -4.22
N SER A 56 20.39 -34.39 -2.94
CA SER A 56 21.33 -34.96 -1.96
C SER A 56 21.77 -36.35 -2.36
N VAL A 57 20.84 -37.21 -2.79
CA VAL A 57 21.16 -38.57 -3.28
C VAL A 57 22.02 -38.55 -4.55
N ARG A 58 21.80 -37.59 -5.45
CA ARG A 58 22.57 -37.49 -6.69
C ARG A 58 24.00 -37.02 -6.49
N LYS A 59 24.18 -36.13 -5.48
CA LYS A 59 25.47 -35.51 -5.24
C LYS A 59 26.28 -36.15 -4.10
N ASP A 60 25.69 -37.10 -3.43
CA ASP A 60 26.26 -37.79 -2.25
C ASP A 60 26.62 -36.84 -1.09
N HIS A 61 25.97 -35.67 -1.06
CA HIS A 61 26.09 -34.67 0.00
C HIS A 61 24.72 -34.12 0.36
N LEU A 62 24.52 -33.78 1.63
CA LEU A 62 23.27 -33.15 2.06
C LEU A 62 23.11 -31.78 1.40
N MET A 63 22.04 -31.62 0.66
CA MET A 63 21.69 -30.41 -0.06
C MET A 63 20.42 -29.80 0.56
N VAL A 64 20.46 -28.50 0.81
CA VAL A 64 19.35 -27.73 1.42
C VAL A 64 18.71 -26.81 0.37
N LYS A 65 17.39 -26.79 0.34
CA LYS A 65 16.64 -25.82 -0.47
C LYS A 65 16.90 -24.42 0.03
N GLU A 66 17.40 -23.58 -0.84
CA GLU A 66 17.53 -22.17 -0.63
C GLU A 66 16.30 -21.47 -1.25
N PHE A 67 15.51 -20.79 -0.44
CA PHE A 67 14.35 -20.08 -0.90
C PHE A 67 14.78 -18.65 -1.23
N GLU A 68 14.50 -18.22 -2.42
CA GLU A 68 14.65 -16.83 -2.80
C GLU A 68 13.46 -16.06 -2.24
N GLN A 69 13.73 -15.07 -1.40
CA GLN A 69 12.71 -14.10 -1.07
C GLN A 69 12.43 -13.32 -2.36
N ASP A 70 11.20 -13.35 -2.83
CA ASP A 70 10.79 -12.48 -3.92
C ASP A 70 11.00 -11.03 -3.41
N PRO A 71 11.97 -10.28 -3.95
CA PRO A 71 12.29 -8.94 -3.47
C PRO A 71 11.23 -7.93 -3.93
N ARG A 72 9.97 -8.28 -3.74
CA ARG A 72 8.87 -7.32 -3.95
C ARG A 72 8.95 -6.33 -2.82
N ALA A 73 9.52 -5.18 -3.13
CA ALA A 73 9.52 -4.05 -2.22
C ALA A 73 8.09 -3.78 -1.74
N ASP A 74 7.92 -3.61 -0.45
CA ASP A 74 6.64 -3.19 0.11
C ASP A 74 6.28 -1.81 -0.45
N VAL A 75 5.00 -1.63 -0.76
CA VAL A 75 4.47 -0.34 -1.16
C VAL A 75 3.80 0.30 0.05
N TRP A 76 4.08 1.56 0.31
CA TRP A 76 3.46 2.33 1.38
C TRP A 76 2.72 3.53 0.84
N ILE A 77 1.47 3.68 1.23
CA ILE A 77 0.64 4.83 0.88
C ILE A 77 0.53 5.73 2.10
N PHE A 78 0.92 6.99 1.93
CA PHE A 78 0.70 8.05 2.91
C PHE A 78 -0.34 9.01 2.36
N VAL A 79 -1.40 9.23 3.13
CA VAL A 79 -2.47 10.16 2.77
C VAL A 79 -2.43 11.35 3.71
N ASP A 80 -2.33 12.52 3.11
CA ASP A 80 -2.47 13.77 3.82
C ASP A 80 -3.92 13.98 4.26
N ALA A 81 -4.13 14.16 5.55
CA ALA A 81 -5.42 14.51 6.14
C ALA A 81 -5.29 15.70 7.10
N GLN A 82 -4.25 16.54 6.90
CA GLN A 82 -4.02 17.73 7.69
C GLN A 82 -5.16 18.74 7.48
N ALA A 83 -5.66 19.29 8.58
CA ALA A 83 -6.64 20.34 8.53
C ALA A 83 -6.08 21.59 7.82
N GLY A 84 -6.82 22.08 6.81
CA GLY A 84 -6.44 23.27 6.05
C GLY A 84 -5.62 23.03 4.78
N THR A 85 -5.12 21.81 4.53
CA THR A 85 -4.44 21.47 3.28
C THR A 85 -5.42 21.21 2.13
N HIS A 86 -6.61 20.78 2.46
CA HIS A 86 -7.64 20.42 1.49
C HIS A 86 -8.64 21.56 1.25
N PHE A 87 -9.11 21.64 0.00
CA PHE A 87 -10.02 22.68 -0.46
C PHE A 87 -11.34 22.05 -0.90
N SER A 88 -12.45 22.62 -0.44
CA SER A 88 -13.80 22.31 -0.92
C SER A 88 -14.34 23.49 -1.69
N LEU A 89 -14.79 23.25 -2.93
CA LEU A 89 -15.43 24.25 -3.79
C LEU A 89 -16.94 24.35 -3.53
N GLU A 90 -17.51 23.39 -2.82
CA GLU A 90 -18.90 23.42 -2.42
C GLU A 90 -19.00 23.93 -0.97
N LYS A 91 -19.49 25.15 -0.78
CA LYS A 91 -20.14 25.49 0.49
C LYS A 91 -21.28 24.48 0.65
N ALA A 92 -21.24 23.72 1.74
CA ALA A 92 -22.19 22.64 2.04
C ALA A 92 -23.65 23.08 1.93
N ASN A 93 -24.17 23.08 0.74
CA ASN A 93 -25.58 22.91 0.51
C ASN A 93 -25.79 21.40 0.50
N HIS A 94 -26.02 20.82 1.68
CA HIS A 94 -26.57 19.49 1.76
C HIS A 94 -27.86 19.50 0.93
N PRO A 95 -27.98 18.67 -0.13
CA PRO A 95 -29.25 18.47 -0.76
C PRO A 95 -30.13 17.74 0.26
N THR A 96 -30.97 18.49 0.96
CA THR A 96 -31.88 17.99 2.02
C THR A 96 -33.07 17.23 1.46
N GLN A 97 -33.14 16.99 0.17
CA GLN A 97 -34.15 16.15 -0.46
C GLN A 97 -33.51 15.34 -1.57
N ILE A 98 -33.21 14.09 -1.26
CA ILE A 98 -33.02 13.07 -2.27
C ILE A 98 -34.40 12.81 -2.85
N ASP A 99 -34.67 13.34 -4.03
CA ASP A 99 -35.83 12.93 -4.84
C ASP A 99 -35.66 11.43 -5.13
N GLN A 100 -36.31 10.61 -4.34
CA GLN A 100 -36.29 9.14 -4.45
C GLN A 100 -36.77 8.63 -5.81
N PHE A 101 -37.36 9.50 -6.61
CA PHE A 101 -37.86 9.16 -7.96
C PHE A 101 -36.73 9.03 -9.00
N TRP A 102 -35.54 9.64 -8.78
CA TRP A 102 -34.40 9.61 -9.71
C TRP A 102 -33.52 8.37 -9.56
N LEU A 103 -33.68 7.59 -8.49
CA LEU A 103 -32.83 6.42 -8.20
C LEU A 103 -33.01 5.26 -9.19
N TRP A 104 -34.08 5.26 -9.99
CA TRP A 104 -34.43 4.14 -10.88
C TRP A 104 -33.98 4.33 -12.34
N GLN A 105 -33.57 5.53 -12.75
CA GLN A 105 -33.32 5.82 -14.16
C GLN A 105 -31.88 6.04 -14.58
N HIS A 106 -30.95 6.24 -13.66
CA HIS A 106 -29.55 6.43 -14.03
C HIS A 106 -28.68 5.45 -13.26
N LYS A 107 -27.91 4.65 -14.02
CA LYS A 107 -26.68 4.03 -13.57
C LYS A 107 -25.86 5.19 -13.00
N SER A 108 -25.96 5.38 -11.66
CA SER A 108 -25.39 6.57 -11.01
C SER A 108 -23.89 6.57 -11.26
N GLU A 109 -23.45 7.41 -12.18
CA GLU A 109 -22.07 7.86 -12.18
C GLU A 109 -21.86 8.48 -10.79
N ARG A 110 -21.15 7.78 -9.94
CA ARG A 110 -20.79 8.29 -8.61
C ARG A 110 -19.82 9.45 -8.85
N ILE A 111 -20.37 10.65 -8.92
CA ILE A 111 -19.59 11.88 -9.04
C ILE A 111 -19.04 12.17 -7.65
N LEU A 112 -17.72 12.23 -7.54
CA LEU A 112 -17.08 12.70 -6.32
C LEU A 112 -17.49 14.15 -6.06
N PRO A 113 -17.76 14.54 -4.80
CA PRO A 113 -17.95 15.93 -4.44
C PRO A 113 -16.72 16.75 -4.85
N LYS A 114 -16.89 18.05 -5.08
CA LYS A 114 -15.79 18.97 -5.43
C LYS A 114 -14.94 19.30 -4.20
N ASP A 115 -14.41 18.27 -3.57
CA ASP A 115 -13.58 18.30 -2.37
C ASP A 115 -12.27 17.56 -2.65
N SER A 116 -11.15 18.23 -2.50
CA SER A 116 -9.84 17.64 -2.73
C SER A 116 -9.52 16.48 -1.80
N PHE A 117 -10.10 16.46 -0.59
CA PHE A 117 -9.92 15.36 0.35
C PHE A 117 -10.60 14.08 -0.15
N GLU A 118 -11.82 14.17 -0.68
CA GLU A 118 -12.52 13.02 -1.28
C GLU A 118 -11.77 12.47 -2.50
N TYR A 119 -11.13 13.35 -3.29
CA TYR A 119 -10.25 12.91 -4.38
C TYR A 119 -9.00 12.20 -3.87
N ALA A 120 -8.39 12.69 -2.78
CA ALA A 120 -7.23 12.04 -2.15
C ALA A 120 -7.61 10.65 -1.61
N VAL A 121 -8.73 10.54 -0.92
CA VAL A 121 -9.29 9.28 -0.39
C VAL A 121 -9.58 8.30 -1.53
N SER A 122 -10.25 8.74 -2.60
CA SER A 122 -10.56 7.91 -3.77
C SER A 122 -9.30 7.46 -4.51
N SER A 123 -8.30 8.34 -4.61
CA SER A 123 -7.00 8.01 -5.21
C SER A 123 -6.26 6.95 -4.40
N ALA A 124 -6.20 7.12 -3.07
CA ALA A 124 -5.60 6.15 -2.15
C ALA A 124 -6.27 4.78 -2.24
N ALA A 125 -7.60 4.75 -2.25
CA ALA A 125 -8.38 3.52 -2.39
C ALA A 125 -8.12 2.81 -3.73
N SER A 126 -8.03 3.59 -4.82
CA SER A 126 -7.76 3.07 -6.17
C SER A 126 -6.35 2.50 -6.29
N VAL A 127 -5.36 3.20 -5.73
CA VAL A 127 -3.95 2.77 -5.69
C VAL A 127 -3.82 1.51 -4.82
N ALA A 128 -4.47 1.48 -3.64
CA ALA A 128 -4.46 0.31 -2.77
C ALA A 128 -5.03 -0.93 -3.47
N LYS A 129 -6.19 -0.78 -4.13
CA LYS A 129 -6.80 -1.84 -4.94
C LYS A 129 -5.84 -2.32 -6.04
N TYR A 130 -5.20 -1.40 -6.76
CA TYR A 130 -4.28 -1.72 -7.86
C TYR A 130 -3.12 -2.60 -7.42
N PHE A 131 -2.45 -2.27 -6.31
CA PHE A 131 -1.29 -3.02 -5.82
C PHE A 131 -1.68 -4.34 -5.18
N LEU A 132 -2.69 -4.36 -4.32
CA LEU A 132 -3.12 -5.56 -3.62
C LEU A 132 -3.70 -6.62 -4.56
N MET A 133 -4.43 -6.23 -5.60
CA MET A 133 -4.92 -7.18 -6.62
C MET A 133 -3.79 -7.77 -7.47
N ARG A 134 -2.61 -7.14 -7.52
CA ARG A 134 -1.40 -7.67 -8.14
C ARG A 134 -0.54 -8.50 -7.18
N GLY A 135 -1.05 -8.78 -5.98
CA GLY A 135 -0.37 -9.60 -4.97
C GLY A 135 0.83 -8.90 -4.33
N GLN A 136 0.91 -7.58 -4.41
CA GLN A 136 1.95 -6.82 -3.72
C GLN A 136 1.58 -6.59 -2.26
N SER A 137 2.59 -6.42 -1.43
CA SER A 137 2.45 -6.05 -0.03
C SER A 137 2.24 -4.54 0.07
N LEU A 138 1.20 -4.11 0.80
CA LEU A 138 0.84 -2.71 0.92
C LEU A 138 0.63 -2.30 2.37
N GLY A 139 1.39 -1.29 2.78
CA GLY A 139 1.19 -0.56 4.02
C GLY A 139 0.44 0.75 3.79
N PHE A 140 -0.16 1.27 4.85
CA PHE A 140 -0.94 2.51 4.81
C PHE A 140 -0.65 3.34 6.06
N CYS A 141 -0.52 4.65 5.89
CA CYS A 141 -0.37 5.59 6.98
C CYS A 141 -1.12 6.90 6.68
N SER A 142 -1.81 7.41 7.67
CA SER A 142 -2.45 8.74 7.62
C SER A 142 -2.67 9.28 9.03
N GLU A 143 -2.51 10.58 9.20
CA GLU A 143 -2.85 11.29 10.44
C GLU A 143 -4.05 12.20 10.16
N GLY A 144 -5.23 11.75 10.59
CA GLY A 144 -6.48 12.50 10.55
C GLY A 144 -6.91 12.89 11.96
N GLN A 145 -8.04 12.35 12.43
CA GLN A 145 -8.46 12.50 13.84
C GLN A 145 -7.51 11.80 14.82
N PHE A 146 -6.75 10.82 14.36
CA PHE A 146 -5.66 10.14 15.03
C PHE A 146 -4.72 9.54 14.00
N LEU A 147 -3.50 9.19 14.43
CA LEU A 147 -2.54 8.50 13.55
C LEU A 147 -2.98 7.05 13.37
N VAL A 148 -3.14 6.64 12.12
CA VAL A 148 -3.42 5.26 11.73
C VAL A 148 -2.26 4.72 10.92
N VAL A 149 -1.74 3.57 11.33
CA VAL A 149 -0.68 2.85 10.61
C VAL A 149 -1.12 1.41 10.42
N HIS A 150 -1.18 0.95 9.18
CA HIS A 150 -1.36 -0.44 8.83
C HIS A 150 -0.06 -0.97 8.25
N SER A 151 0.50 -2.00 8.89
CA SER A 151 1.69 -2.69 8.38
C SER A 151 1.45 -3.24 6.98
N ALA A 152 2.53 -3.40 6.22
CA ALA A 152 2.44 -3.92 4.87
C ALA A 152 2.03 -5.39 4.87
N GLU A 153 0.84 -5.67 4.40
CA GLU A 153 0.25 -7.01 4.26
C GLU A 153 -0.27 -7.21 2.83
N ARG A 154 -0.60 -8.46 2.47
CA ARG A 154 -1.13 -8.84 1.15
C ARG A 154 -2.59 -9.29 1.26
N GLY A 155 -3.28 -9.25 0.11
CA GLY A 155 -4.59 -9.87 -0.05
C GLY A 155 -5.78 -8.97 0.27
N GLU A 156 -6.97 -9.54 0.08
CA GLU A 156 -8.24 -8.81 0.18
C GLU A 156 -8.55 -8.29 1.59
N ARG A 157 -8.09 -8.99 2.63
CA ARG A 157 -8.28 -8.55 4.01
C ARG A 157 -7.59 -7.22 4.27
N GLN A 158 -6.38 -7.03 3.73
CA GLN A 158 -5.68 -5.76 3.83
C GLN A 158 -6.39 -4.64 3.07
N LEU A 159 -6.92 -4.95 1.88
CA LEU A 159 -7.73 -4.01 1.12
C LEU A 159 -8.94 -3.55 1.93
N SER A 160 -9.67 -4.49 2.54
CA SER A 160 -10.85 -4.15 3.36
C SER A 160 -10.48 -3.25 4.52
N LYS A 161 -9.40 -3.55 5.27
CA LYS A 161 -8.91 -2.72 6.37
C LYS A 161 -8.62 -1.28 5.92
N ILE A 162 -7.93 -1.13 4.78
CA ILE A 162 -7.56 0.18 4.24
C ILE A 162 -8.80 0.94 3.79
N LEU A 163 -9.73 0.29 3.08
CA LEU A 163 -10.97 0.93 2.63
C LEU A 163 -11.86 1.37 3.81
N GLU A 164 -11.96 0.57 4.86
CA GLU A 164 -12.69 0.93 6.08
C GLU A 164 -12.04 2.13 6.78
N THR A 165 -10.70 2.14 6.86
CA THR A 165 -9.96 3.27 7.43
C THR A 165 -10.20 4.55 6.63
N LEU A 166 -10.10 4.47 5.30
CA LEU A 166 -10.35 5.60 4.40
C LEU A 166 -11.79 6.10 4.48
N ALA A 167 -12.77 5.21 4.67
CA ALA A 167 -14.17 5.57 4.83
C ALA A 167 -14.48 6.33 6.15
N LEU A 168 -13.63 6.15 7.16
CA LEU A 168 -13.75 6.81 8.47
C LEU A 168 -12.78 7.98 8.64
N LEU A 169 -11.83 8.14 7.73
CA LEU A 169 -10.81 9.17 7.79
C LEU A 169 -11.44 10.56 7.65
N ARG A 170 -11.00 11.50 8.48
CA ARG A 170 -11.43 12.90 8.44
C ARG A 170 -10.23 13.81 8.30
N CYS A 171 -10.39 14.88 7.57
CA CYS A 171 -9.41 15.95 7.40
C CYS A 171 -9.32 16.82 8.68
N GLN A 172 -8.75 16.27 9.75
CA GLN A 172 -8.60 16.87 11.07
C GLN A 172 -7.18 16.73 11.63
N GLY A 173 -6.25 16.27 10.81
CA GLY A 173 -4.86 16.09 11.17
C GLY A 173 -4.20 17.40 11.59
N LYS A 174 -3.28 17.30 12.54
CA LYS A 174 -2.48 18.44 13.05
C LYS A 174 -1.07 18.44 12.51
N MET A 175 -0.59 17.26 12.09
CA MET A 175 0.76 17.09 11.55
C MET A 175 0.73 17.20 10.03
N GLY A 176 1.75 17.86 9.47
CA GLY A 176 1.98 17.85 8.04
C GLY A 176 2.40 16.45 7.54
N LEU A 177 2.16 16.18 6.27
CA LEU A 177 2.50 14.89 5.67
C LEU A 177 4.00 14.58 5.79
N ASP A 178 4.87 15.59 5.71
CA ASP A 178 6.31 15.51 5.93
C ASP A 178 6.65 14.95 7.31
N ALA A 179 6.04 15.50 8.37
CA ALA A 179 6.26 15.04 9.74
C ALA A 179 5.76 13.60 9.94
N VAL A 180 4.63 13.24 9.34
CA VAL A 180 4.07 11.88 9.39
C VAL A 180 5.01 10.89 8.69
N VAL A 181 5.54 11.23 7.52
CA VAL A 181 6.47 10.40 6.77
C VAL A 181 7.78 10.24 7.55
N LEU A 182 8.38 11.33 8.01
CA LEU A 182 9.61 11.31 8.80
C LEU A 182 9.48 10.46 10.06
N GLY A 183 8.36 10.56 10.76
CA GLY A 183 8.08 9.74 11.94
C GLY A 183 7.94 8.24 11.68
N GLN A 184 7.73 7.84 10.42
CA GLN A 184 7.58 6.44 10.03
C GLN A 184 8.80 5.87 9.29
N LEU A 185 9.78 6.70 8.88
CA LEU A 185 10.92 6.26 8.06
C LEU A 185 11.71 5.10 8.69
N ASP A 186 11.93 5.14 10.01
CA ASP A 186 12.67 4.10 10.72
C ASP A 186 11.92 2.75 10.77
N HIS A 187 10.61 2.78 10.54
CA HIS A 187 9.74 1.60 10.54
C HIS A 187 9.54 1.02 9.13
N LEU A 188 9.94 1.75 8.09
CA LEU A 188 9.82 1.30 6.71
C LEU A 188 10.95 0.32 6.35
N PRO A 189 10.64 -0.85 5.80
CA PRO A 189 11.66 -1.75 5.29
C PRO A 189 12.51 -1.07 4.20
N ARG A 190 13.81 -1.32 4.20
CA ARG A 190 14.71 -0.76 3.18
C ARG A 190 14.32 -1.23 1.79
N GLY A 191 14.20 -0.29 0.88
CA GLY A 191 13.79 -0.57 -0.50
C GLY A 191 12.28 -0.51 -0.71
N SER A 192 11.50 -0.12 0.30
CA SER A 192 10.07 0.15 0.14
C SER A 192 9.82 1.28 -0.86
N THR A 193 8.71 1.19 -1.58
CA THR A 193 8.22 2.27 -2.43
C THR A 193 7.20 3.10 -1.66
N VAL A 194 7.42 4.40 -1.56
CA VAL A 194 6.52 5.32 -0.87
C VAL A 194 5.70 6.10 -1.89
N ILE A 195 4.40 6.15 -1.68
CA ILE A 195 3.42 6.91 -2.48
C ILE A 195 2.79 7.94 -1.57
N LEU A 196 2.99 9.20 -1.90
CA LEU A 196 2.44 10.34 -1.16
C LEU A 196 1.22 10.88 -1.90
N ILE A 197 0.13 11.07 -1.18
CA ILE A 197 -1.12 11.63 -1.71
C ILE A 197 -1.47 12.85 -0.86
N SER A 198 -1.32 14.03 -1.44
CA SER A 198 -1.61 15.31 -0.80
C SER A 198 -2.22 16.28 -1.80
N ALA A 199 -2.99 17.23 -1.30
CA ALA A 199 -3.46 18.39 -2.04
C ALA A 199 -2.57 19.62 -1.80
N ALA A 200 -1.51 19.50 -1.01
CA ALA A 200 -0.56 20.57 -0.79
C ALA A 200 0.18 20.93 -2.08
N THR A 201 0.31 22.20 -2.35
CA THR A 201 1.08 22.73 -3.49
C THR A 201 2.54 23.02 -3.12
N ASP A 202 2.88 22.84 -1.86
CA ASP A 202 4.23 23.08 -1.35
C ASP A 202 5.13 21.89 -1.58
N THR A 203 6.36 22.14 -2.03
CA THR A 203 7.35 21.11 -2.36
C THR A 203 8.15 20.61 -1.15
N SER A 204 7.88 21.12 0.05
CA SER A 204 8.58 20.73 1.28
C SER A 204 8.56 19.23 1.56
N VAL A 205 7.48 18.54 1.17
CA VAL A 205 7.32 17.09 1.36
C VAL A 205 8.26 16.25 0.46
N VAL A 206 8.74 16.83 -0.65
CA VAL A 206 9.58 16.11 -1.63
C VAL A 206 11.06 16.25 -1.31
N THR A 207 11.42 17.25 -0.51
CA THR A 207 12.82 17.59 -0.19
C THR A 207 13.28 17.07 1.17
N ALA A 208 12.40 16.48 1.95
CA ALA A 208 12.68 15.82 3.23
C ALA A 208 12.98 14.34 3.05
#